data_3340b794e25268b871e02058990f723a
#
_entry.id   3340b794e25268b871e02058990f723a
#
_cell.length_a   1.000
_cell.length_b   1.000
_cell.length_c   1.000
_cell.angle_alpha   90.00
_cell.angle_beta   90.00
_cell.angle_gamma   90.00
#
_symmetry.space_group_name_H-M   'P 1'
#
loop_
_entity.id
_entity.type
_entity.pdbx_description
1 polymer ?
#
loop_
_entity_poly.entity_id
_entity_poly.type
_entity_poly.pdbx_seq_one_letter_code
_entity_poly.pdbx_strand_id
1 'polypeptide(L)' 'MIEIFIPVLIMCMNDNCEFMQSAAYYKNEAQCRQQIDVQKQVMIKQAPMKIELLEGTCITARIEDSRKQT' A
#
# COMPACT_ATOMS: atom_id res chain seq x y z
N MET A 1 7.36 -10.77 -18.68
CA MET A 1 7.48 -9.73 -17.63
C MET A 1 6.11 -9.47 -17.04
N ILE A 2 6.01 -9.53 -15.75
CA ILE A 2 4.75 -9.32 -15.04
C ILE A 2 4.83 -8.00 -14.29
N GLU A 3 3.79 -7.19 -14.41
CA GLU A 3 3.71 -5.94 -13.70
C GLU A 3 2.72 -6.07 -12.56
N ILE A 4 3.13 -5.71 -11.37
CA ILE A 4 2.27 -5.76 -10.20
C ILE A 4 2.23 -4.41 -9.52
N PHE A 5 1.20 -4.21 -8.73
CA PHE A 5 0.99 -2.96 -8.00
C PHE A 5 0.91 -3.27 -6.51
N ILE A 6 1.74 -2.61 -5.75
CA ILE A 6 1.86 -2.84 -4.31
C ILE A 6 1.34 -1.62 -3.58
N PRO A 7 0.31 -1.77 -2.75
CA PRO A 7 -0.19 -0.63 -1.98
C PRO A 7 0.74 -0.31 -0.83
N VAL A 8 1.04 0.97 -0.70
CA VAL A 8 1.90 1.48 0.37
C VAL A 8 1.21 2.66 1.01
N LEU A 9 1.20 2.70 2.33
CA LEU A 9 0.55 3.75 3.09
C LEU A 9 1.54 4.40 4.03
N ILE A 10 1.39 5.72 4.19
CA ILE A 10 2.15 6.50 5.14
C ILE A 10 1.18 7.09 6.14
N MET A 11 1.41 6.86 7.41
CA MET A 11 0.56 7.37 8.47
C MET A 11 1.41 8.12 9.47
N CYS A 12 1.00 9.35 9.79
CA CYS A 12 1.70 10.19 10.75
C CYS A 12 0.78 10.52 11.92
N MET A 13 1.27 10.26 13.13
CA MET A 13 0.58 10.62 14.37
C MET A 13 1.62 11.09 15.38
N ASN A 14 1.33 12.18 16.08
CA ASN A 14 2.22 12.70 17.12
C ASN A 14 3.66 12.87 16.65
N ASP A 15 3.83 13.45 15.47
CA ASP A 15 5.13 13.68 14.87
C ASP A 15 5.88 12.41 14.48
N ASN A 16 5.23 11.26 14.59
CA ASN A 16 5.81 10.00 14.17
C ASN A 16 5.10 9.53 12.92
N CYS A 17 5.89 9.22 11.90
CA CYS A 17 5.36 8.70 10.66
C CYS A 17 5.79 7.27 10.47
N GLU A 18 4.85 6.44 10.09
CA GLU A 18 5.11 5.04 9.83
C GLU A 18 4.76 4.69 8.40
N PHE A 19 5.57 3.84 7.85
CA PHE A 19 5.43 3.37 6.49
C PHE A 19 4.88 1.96 6.54
N MET A 20 3.74 1.74 5.91
CA MET A 20 3.13 0.42 5.92
C MET A 20 2.98 -0.10 4.50
N GLN A 21 3.54 -1.26 4.28
CA GLN A 21 3.46 -1.91 2.99
C GLN A 21 2.63 -3.18 3.13
N SER A 22 1.68 -3.33 2.23
CA SER A 22 0.86 -4.53 2.22
C SER A 22 1.66 -5.73 1.72
N ALA A 23 1.40 -6.90 2.31
CA ALA A 23 2.00 -8.13 1.82
C ALA A 23 1.33 -8.59 0.52
N ALA A 24 0.13 -8.11 0.25
CA ALA A 24 -0.59 -8.45 -0.96
C ALA A 24 -0.19 -7.53 -2.10
N TYR A 25 -0.33 -8.02 -3.32
CA TYR A 25 -0.12 -7.20 -4.49
C TYR A 25 -1.26 -7.45 -5.48
N TYR A 26 -1.38 -6.53 -6.43
CA TYR A 26 -2.47 -6.59 -7.39
C TYR A 26 -1.93 -6.44 -8.80
N LYS A 27 -2.58 -7.08 -9.74
CA LYS A 27 -2.20 -6.97 -11.14
C LYS A 27 -2.88 -5.80 -11.84
N ASN A 28 -3.79 -5.13 -11.14
CA ASN A 28 -4.58 -4.05 -11.68
C ASN A 28 -4.44 -2.83 -10.79
N GLU A 29 -4.09 -1.69 -11.37
CA GLU A 29 -3.90 -0.48 -10.60
C GLU A 29 -5.19 -0.03 -9.92
N ALA A 30 -6.32 -0.21 -10.58
CA ALA A 30 -7.59 0.20 -9.99
C ALA A 30 -7.90 -0.59 -8.72
N GLN A 31 -7.60 -1.88 -8.72
CA GLN A 31 -7.78 -2.70 -7.53
C GLN A 31 -6.83 -2.28 -6.41
N CYS A 32 -5.60 -1.94 -6.76
CA CYS A 32 -4.65 -1.47 -5.77
C CYS A 32 -5.13 -0.19 -5.11
N ARG A 33 -5.62 0.76 -5.89
CA ARG A 33 -6.13 2.02 -5.36
C ARG A 33 -7.37 1.81 -4.51
N GLN A 34 -8.22 0.89 -4.92
CA GLN A 34 -9.41 0.60 -4.14
C GLN A 34 -9.04 0.04 -2.77
N GLN A 35 -8.04 -0.81 -2.71
CA GLN A 35 -7.59 -1.37 -1.45
C GLN A 35 -6.98 -0.29 -0.57
N ILE A 36 -6.29 0.67 -1.16
CA ILE A 36 -5.75 1.78 -0.38
C ILE A 36 -6.88 2.56 0.29
N ASP A 37 -7.96 2.83 -0.43
CA ASP A 37 -9.08 3.54 0.14
C ASP A 37 -9.72 2.75 1.28
N VAL A 38 -9.90 1.46 1.11
CA VAL A 38 -10.44 0.60 2.15
C VAL A 38 -9.54 0.63 3.39
N GLN A 39 -8.23 0.50 3.18
CA GLN A 39 -7.27 0.50 4.28
C GLN A 39 -7.30 1.83 5.02
N LYS A 40 -7.37 2.93 4.29
CA LYS A 40 -7.44 4.24 4.92
C LYS A 40 -8.65 4.36 5.84
N GLN A 41 -9.80 3.90 5.38
CA GLN A 41 -11.02 3.99 6.18
C GLN A 41 -10.94 3.13 7.43
N VAL A 42 -10.38 1.92 7.29
CA VAL A 42 -10.20 1.04 8.44
C VAL A 42 -9.28 1.68 9.47
N MET A 43 -8.17 2.27 9.00
CA MET A 43 -7.21 2.89 9.88
C MET A 43 -7.82 4.09 10.63
N ILE A 44 -8.60 4.89 9.93
CA ILE A 44 -9.25 6.04 10.56
C ILE A 44 -10.22 5.59 11.65
N LYS A 45 -10.96 4.53 11.37
CA LYS A 45 -11.94 4.03 12.34
C LYS A 45 -11.30 3.38 13.55
N GLN A 46 -10.15 2.76 13.37
CA GLN A 46 -9.50 2.02 14.44
C GLN A 46 -8.40 2.79 15.14
N ALA A 47 -8.09 3.98 14.65
CA ALA A 47 -7.01 4.76 15.24
C ALA A 47 -7.39 5.24 16.64
N PRO A 48 -6.54 4.99 17.64
CA PRO A 48 -6.82 5.48 19.00
C PRO A 48 -6.60 6.98 19.15
N MET A 49 -5.91 7.58 18.20
CA MET A 49 -5.59 9.00 18.20
C MET A 49 -5.89 9.60 16.86
N LYS A 50 -5.93 10.94 16.83
CA LYS A 50 -6.15 11.63 15.59
C LYS A 50 -4.97 11.43 14.64
N ILE A 51 -5.24 11.01 13.43
CA ILE A 51 -4.23 10.84 12.40
C ILE A 51 -3.98 12.20 11.75
N GLU A 52 -2.73 12.63 11.75
CA GLU A 52 -2.38 13.92 11.16
C GLU A 52 -2.18 13.83 9.66
N LEU A 53 -1.65 12.71 9.20
CA LEU A 53 -1.45 12.50 7.77
C LEU A 53 -1.68 11.03 7.47
N LEU A 54 -2.46 10.78 6.43
CA LEU A 54 -2.68 9.42 5.95
C LEU A 54 -2.76 9.46 4.45
N GLU A 55 -1.75 8.94 3.80
CA GLU A 55 -1.68 8.91 2.35
C GLU A 55 -1.28 7.53 1.88
N GLY A 56 -1.71 7.20 0.67
CA GLY A 56 -1.40 5.93 0.08
C GLY A 56 -1.10 6.06 -1.39
N THR A 57 -0.28 5.17 -1.88
CA THR A 57 0.05 5.13 -3.29
C THR A 57 0.29 3.69 -3.69
N CYS A 58 0.22 3.44 -4.99
CA CYS A 58 0.51 2.13 -5.55
C CYS A 58 1.86 2.19 -6.22
N ILE A 59 2.76 1.33 -5.77
CA ILE A 59 4.09 1.22 -6.37
C ILE A 59 4.03 0.15 -7.43
N THR A 60 4.54 0.49 -8.62
CA THR A 60 4.60 -0.46 -9.71
C THR A 60 5.92 -1.20 -9.66
N ALA A 61 5.85 -2.52 -9.70
CA ALA A 61 7.03 -3.36 -9.74
C ALA A 61 6.92 -4.30 -10.92
N ARG A 62 8.05 -4.58 -11.54
CA ARG A 62 8.11 -5.52 -12.66
C ARG A 62 8.86 -6.75 -12.22
N ILE A 63 8.25 -7.90 -12.44
CA ILE A 63 8.83 -9.16 -12.05
C ILE A 63 9.15 -9.94 -13.32
N GLU A 64 10.39 -10.32 -13.47
CA GLU A 64 10.77 -11.17 -14.58
C GLU A 64 10.40 -12.61 -14.30
N ASP A 65 10.28 -13.38 -15.38
CA ASP A 65 9.97 -14.80 -15.24
C ASP A 65 11.10 -15.48 -14.45
N SER A 66 10.77 -15.99 -13.29
CA SER A 66 11.75 -16.58 -12.39
C SER A 66 12.39 -17.83 -12.97
N ARG A 67 11.79 -18.42 -13.98
CA ARG A 67 12.36 -19.63 -14.57
C ARG A 67 13.69 -19.39 -15.24
N LYS A 68 14.00 -18.15 -15.53
CA LYS A 68 15.28 -17.79 -16.13
C LYS A 68 16.40 -17.68 -15.13
N GLN A 69 16.09 -17.78 -13.88
CA GLN A 69 17.07 -17.56 -12.83
C GLN A 69 17.59 -18.86 -12.23
N THR A 70 17.72 -19.81 -13.01
CA THR A 70 18.26 -21.09 -12.53
C THR A 70 19.74 -21.02 -12.27
#